data_f829cd2e4155e03f1d4fed1d2be74dc5
#
_entry.id   f829cd2e4155e03f1d4fed1d2be74dc5
#
_cell.length_a   1.000
_cell.length_b   1.000
_cell.length_c   1.000
_cell.angle_alpha   90.00
_cell.angle_beta   90.00
_cell.angle_gamma   90.00
#
_symmetry.space_group_name_H-M   'P 1'
#
loop_
_entity.id
_entity.type
_entity.pdbx_description
1 polymer ?
#
loop_
_entity_poly.entity_id
_entity_poly.type
_entity_poly.pdbx_seq_one_letter_code
_entity_poly.pdbx_strand_id
1 'polypeptide(L)'
;MARITMRNSQKATFAEVFEIYISAVTARGVKDKTIATYKQHFHAISKRLDVSLPINRLNSTALGNMILQMRKEGLSDSSINSYTRTLKCFLSWCNEEGYTKANLKIYKAAETVKET
;
A
#
# COMPACT_ATOMS: atom_id res chain seq x y z
N MET A 1 6.88 -14.59 17.68
CA MET A 1 7.31 -14.71 16.43
C MET A 1 8.50 -13.90 16.11
N ALA A 2 9.19 -14.35 15.34
CA ALA A 2 10.36 -13.67 15.03
C ALA A 2 10.08 -12.54 14.09
N ARG A 3 10.72 -11.44 14.43
CA ARG A 3 10.65 -10.36 13.59
C ARG A 3 11.57 -10.62 12.46
N ILE A 4 11.21 -10.24 11.28
CA ILE A 4 12.10 -10.36 10.16
C ILE A 4 13.29 -9.45 10.39
N THR A 5 14.49 -9.96 10.15
CA THR A 5 15.67 -9.15 10.37
C THR A 5 15.71 -8.02 9.36
N MET A 6 16.48 -7.01 9.69
CA MET A 6 16.62 -5.88 8.81
C MET A 6 17.08 -6.28 7.44
N ARG A 7 17.99 -7.22 7.35
CA ARG A 7 18.50 -7.64 6.08
C ARG A 7 17.43 -8.26 5.22
N ASN A 8 16.61 -9.13 5.82
CA ASN A 8 15.53 -9.76 5.08
C ASN A 8 14.48 -8.76 4.66
N SER A 9 14.15 -7.81 5.54
CA SER A 9 13.12 -6.85 5.20
C SER A 9 13.55 -5.94 4.07
N GLN A 10 14.85 -5.71 3.90
CA GLN A 10 15.32 -4.88 2.81
C GLN A 10 15.16 -5.56 1.47
N LYS A 11 15.10 -6.88 1.45
CA LYS A 11 14.96 -7.62 0.21
C LYS A 11 13.54 -8.04 -0.09
N ALA A 12 12.65 -7.92 0.86
CA ALA A 12 11.28 -8.36 0.68
C ALA A 12 10.56 -7.46 -0.32
N THR A 13 9.79 -8.07 -1.19
CA THR A 13 9.01 -7.31 -2.17
C THR A 13 7.75 -6.77 -1.53
N PHE A 14 7.15 -5.80 -2.20
CA PHE A 14 5.87 -5.25 -1.76
C PHE A 14 4.86 -6.38 -1.57
N ALA A 15 4.78 -7.29 -2.54
CA ALA A 15 3.80 -8.37 -2.47
C ALA A 15 4.05 -9.28 -1.27
N GLU A 16 5.30 -9.61 -1.02
CA GLU A 16 5.65 -10.47 0.12
C GLU A 16 5.30 -9.80 1.44
N VAL A 17 5.61 -8.53 1.55
CA VAL A 17 5.35 -7.80 2.78
C VAL A 17 3.84 -7.65 2.99
N PHE A 18 3.08 -7.48 1.92
CA PHE A 18 1.64 -7.39 2.04
C PHE A 18 1.05 -8.69 2.59
N GLU A 19 1.58 -9.83 2.17
CA GLU A 19 1.12 -11.12 2.72
C GLU A 19 1.39 -11.19 4.22
N ILE A 20 2.54 -10.69 4.64
CA ILE A 20 2.86 -10.65 6.06
C ILE A 20 1.89 -9.74 6.81
N TYR A 21 1.56 -8.61 6.20
CA TYR A 21 0.61 -7.67 6.77
C TYR A 21 -0.77 -8.32 6.94
N ILE A 22 -1.23 -9.04 5.94
CA ILE A 22 -2.51 -9.72 6.01
C ILE A 22 -2.51 -10.73 7.18
N SER A 23 -1.42 -11.48 7.33
CA SER A 23 -1.31 -12.42 8.44
C SER A 23 -1.35 -11.69 9.79
N ALA A 24 -0.67 -10.55 9.86
CA ALA A 24 -0.61 -9.78 11.10
C ALA A 24 -1.97 -9.24 11.50
N VAL A 25 -2.71 -8.67 10.55
CA VAL A 25 -4.02 -8.11 10.88
C VAL A 25 -5.04 -9.21 11.15
N THR A 26 -4.88 -10.36 10.51
CA THR A 26 -5.74 -11.50 10.80
C THR A 26 -5.52 -11.96 12.24
N ALA A 27 -4.27 -12.02 12.66
CA ALA A 27 -3.92 -12.42 14.02
C ALA A 27 -4.45 -11.43 15.05
N ARG A 28 -4.58 -10.17 14.66
CA ARG A 28 -5.09 -9.14 15.56
C ARG A 28 -6.61 -9.17 15.67
N GLY A 29 -7.27 -10.01 14.90
CA GLY A 29 -8.71 -10.13 15.00
C GLY A 29 -9.50 -9.27 14.04
N VAL A 30 -8.87 -8.74 13.02
CA VAL A 30 -9.58 -7.97 12.01
C VAL A 30 -10.56 -8.92 11.31
N LYS A 31 -11.77 -8.43 11.06
CA LYS A 31 -12.82 -9.28 10.51
C LYS A 31 -12.53 -9.76 9.11
N ASP A 32 -13.04 -10.94 8.79
CA ASP A 32 -12.81 -11.55 7.48
C ASP A 32 -13.24 -10.63 6.34
N LYS A 33 -14.34 -9.93 6.53
CA LYS A 33 -14.83 -9.04 5.50
C LYS A 33 -13.84 -7.92 5.21
N THR A 34 -13.24 -7.39 6.24
CA THR A 34 -12.24 -6.33 6.08
C THR A 34 -10.98 -6.89 5.40
N ILE A 35 -10.59 -8.10 5.77
CA ILE A 35 -9.44 -8.74 5.15
C ILE A 35 -9.69 -8.93 3.66
N ALA A 36 -10.89 -9.37 3.30
CA ALA A 36 -11.24 -9.55 1.89
C ALA A 36 -11.15 -8.24 1.13
N THR A 37 -11.59 -7.15 1.76
CA THR A 37 -11.50 -5.83 1.15
C THR A 37 -10.05 -5.43 0.92
N TYR A 38 -9.19 -5.67 1.89
CA TYR A 38 -7.77 -5.36 1.75
C TYR A 38 -7.17 -6.12 0.57
N LYS A 39 -7.53 -7.39 0.43
CA LYS A 39 -7.00 -8.19 -0.66
C LYS A 39 -7.49 -7.70 -2.01
N GLN A 40 -8.75 -7.29 -2.10
CA GLN A 40 -9.28 -6.73 -3.32
C GLN A 40 -8.57 -5.44 -3.69
N HIS A 41 -8.35 -4.59 -2.71
CA HIS A 41 -7.65 -3.33 -2.95
C HIS A 41 -6.21 -3.58 -3.38
N PHE A 42 -5.55 -4.54 -2.75
CA PHE A 42 -4.19 -4.86 -3.13
C PHE A 42 -4.14 -5.35 -4.57
N HIS A 43 -5.11 -6.17 -4.97
CA HIS A 43 -5.17 -6.67 -6.33
C HIS A 43 -5.28 -5.50 -7.33
N ALA A 44 -6.13 -4.53 -7.02
CA ALA A 44 -6.27 -3.36 -7.88
C ALA A 44 -5.00 -2.53 -7.93
N ILE A 45 -4.33 -2.41 -6.79
CA ILE A 45 -3.08 -1.66 -6.71
C ILE A 45 -2.00 -2.38 -7.51
N SER A 46 -1.95 -3.70 -7.44
CA SER A 46 -0.91 -4.47 -8.11
C SER A 46 -0.98 -4.36 -9.63
N LYS A 47 -2.12 -3.96 -10.16
CA LYS A 47 -2.24 -3.77 -11.60
C LYS A 47 -1.61 -2.46 -12.05
N ARG A 48 -1.34 -1.56 -11.14
CA ARG A 48 -0.85 -0.23 -11.47
C ARG A 48 0.45 0.15 -10.77
N LEU A 49 0.93 -0.73 -9.92
CA LEU A 49 2.15 -0.50 -9.16
C LEU A 49 2.95 -1.79 -9.19
N ASP A 50 4.23 -1.69 -9.46
CA ASP A 50 5.07 -2.87 -9.54
C ASP A 50 5.33 -3.42 -8.15
N VAL A 51 4.56 -4.42 -7.76
CA VAL A 51 4.66 -4.99 -6.42
C VAL A 51 5.76 -6.05 -6.32
N SER A 52 6.47 -6.30 -7.40
CA SER A 52 7.60 -7.23 -7.37
C SER A 52 8.89 -6.52 -6.96
N LEU A 53 8.87 -5.22 -6.84
CA LEU A 53 10.04 -4.48 -6.39
C LEU A 53 10.19 -4.60 -4.87
N PRO A 54 11.42 -4.50 -4.36
CA PRO A 54 11.62 -4.48 -2.91
C PRO A 54 10.81 -3.34 -2.30
N ILE A 55 10.21 -3.61 -1.15
CA ILE A 55 9.34 -2.62 -0.52
C ILE A 55 10.10 -1.33 -0.20
N ASN A 56 11.37 -1.42 0.11
CA ASN A 56 12.13 -0.22 0.47
C ASN A 56 12.49 0.65 -0.75
N ARG A 57 12.14 0.19 -1.95
CA ARG A 57 12.35 1.01 -3.14
C ARG A 57 11.12 1.79 -3.54
N LEU A 58 10.03 1.55 -2.85
CA LEU A 58 8.81 2.29 -3.11
C LEU A 58 9.03 3.75 -2.76
N ASN A 59 8.54 4.65 -3.59
CA ASN A 59 8.69 6.08 -3.35
C ASN A 59 7.41 6.82 -3.70
N SER A 60 7.37 8.09 -3.35
CA SER A 60 6.17 8.89 -3.55
C SER A 60 5.84 9.09 -5.02
N THR A 61 6.85 9.11 -5.87
CA THR A 61 6.63 9.26 -7.31
C THR A 61 5.87 8.05 -7.86
N ALA A 62 6.25 6.85 -7.43
CA ALA A 62 5.56 5.64 -7.89
C ALA A 62 4.11 5.65 -7.43
N LEU A 63 3.86 6.10 -6.21
CA LEU A 63 2.50 6.18 -5.69
C LEU A 63 1.68 7.22 -6.45
N GLY A 64 2.29 8.35 -6.77
CA GLY A 64 1.62 9.37 -7.56
C GLY A 64 1.27 8.88 -8.95
N ASN A 65 2.18 8.14 -9.57
CA ASN A 65 1.93 7.59 -10.90
C ASN A 65 0.79 6.57 -10.87
N MET A 66 0.68 5.81 -9.79
CA MET A 66 -0.43 4.88 -9.63
C MET A 66 -1.76 5.64 -9.62
N ILE A 67 -1.81 6.74 -8.89
CA ILE A 67 -3.03 7.54 -8.81
C ILE A 67 -3.36 8.14 -10.17
N LEU A 68 -2.34 8.63 -10.87
CA LEU A 68 -2.55 9.18 -12.21
C LEU A 68 -3.12 8.12 -13.15
N GLN A 69 -2.61 6.91 -13.05
CA GLN A 69 -3.10 5.84 -13.90
C GLN A 69 -4.56 5.54 -13.59
N MET A 70 -4.91 5.52 -12.31
CA MET A 70 -6.29 5.29 -11.92
C MET A 70 -7.21 6.36 -12.48
N ARG A 71 -6.77 7.61 -12.47
CA ARG A 71 -7.57 8.68 -13.03
C ARG A 71 -7.74 8.54 -14.53
N LYS A 72 -6.67 8.14 -15.22
CA LYS A 72 -6.75 7.93 -16.65
C LYS A 72 -7.71 6.82 -17.01
N GLU A 73 -7.83 5.84 -16.14
CA GLU A 73 -8.75 4.73 -16.36
C GLU A 73 -10.19 5.08 -16.03
N GLY A 74 -10.40 6.26 -15.47
CA GLY A 74 -11.76 6.70 -15.18
C GLY A 74 -12.29 6.33 -13.82
N LEU A 75 -11.42 5.91 -12.90
CA LEU A 75 -11.87 5.59 -11.55
C LEU A 75 -12.34 6.87 -10.85
N SER A 76 -13.38 6.75 -10.05
CA SER A 76 -13.89 7.88 -9.30
C SER A 76 -12.94 8.26 -8.17
N ASP A 77 -13.07 9.50 -7.69
CA ASP A 77 -12.29 9.94 -6.54
C ASP A 77 -12.55 9.06 -5.33
N SER A 78 -13.79 8.63 -5.16
CA SER A 78 -14.14 7.77 -4.04
C SER A 78 -13.39 6.44 -4.10
N SER A 79 -13.32 5.84 -5.29
CA SER A 79 -12.61 4.58 -5.47
C SER A 79 -11.12 4.76 -5.22
N ILE A 80 -10.55 5.81 -5.78
CA ILE A 80 -9.12 6.08 -5.62
C ILE A 80 -8.80 6.28 -4.12
N ASN A 81 -9.64 7.03 -3.43
CA ASN A 81 -9.41 7.27 -2.01
C ASN A 81 -9.52 5.99 -1.19
N SER A 82 -10.40 5.08 -1.57
CA SER A 82 -10.52 3.80 -0.88
C SER A 82 -9.22 3.00 -1.02
N TYR A 83 -8.69 2.93 -2.23
CA TYR A 83 -7.45 2.20 -2.46
C TYR A 83 -6.28 2.84 -1.73
N THR A 84 -6.19 4.16 -1.78
CA THR A 84 -5.08 4.84 -1.11
C THR A 84 -5.18 4.74 0.40
N ARG A 85 -6.39 4.68 0.94
CA ARG A 85 -6.55 4.50 2.39
C ARG A 85 -5.97 3.16 2.83
N THR A 86 -6.30 2.10 2.10
CA THR A 86 -5.75 0.77 2.39
C THR A 86 -4.23 0.81 2.30
N LEU A 87 -3.72 1.45 1.25
CA LEU A 87 -2.28 1.54 1.05
C LEU A 87 -1.60 2.32 2.18
N LYS A 88 -2.22 3.41 2.62
CA LYS A 88 -1.66 4.18 3.74
C LYS A 88 -1.58 3.36 5.01
N CYS A 89 -2.61 2.60 5.31
CA CYS A 89 -2.60 1.76 6.50
C CYS A 89 -1.49 0.72 6.41
N PHE A 90 -1.33 0.13 5.24
CA PHE A 90 -0.28 -0.86 5.02
C PHE A 90 1.11 -0.23 5.18
N LEU A 91 1.31 0.93 4.56
CA LEU A 91 2.63 1.57 4.61
C LEU A 91 2.97 2.08 6.01
N SER A 92 1.97 2.53 6.76
CA SER A 92 2.18 2.92 8.13
C SER A 92 2.66 1.73 8.96
N TRP A 93 2.01 0.59 8.77
CA TRP A 93 2.43 -0.62 9.43
C TRP A 93 3.85 -1.02 9.00
N CYS A 94 4.17 -0.89 7.72
CA CYS A 94 5.51 -1.19 7.23
C CYS A 94 6.55 -0.32 7.92
N ASN A 95 6.24 0.94 8.10
CA ASN A 95 7.15 1.86 8.74
C ASN A 95 7.37 1.47 10.20
N GLU A 96 6.30 1.09 10.89
CA GLU A 96 6.41 0.66 12.28
C GLU A 96 7.22 -0.61 12.43
N GLU A 97 7.13 -1.50 11.45
CA GLU A 97 7.82 -2.78 11.50
C GLU A 97 9.22 -2.74 10.91
N GLY A 98 9.62 -1.60 10.40
CA GLY A 98 10.99 -1.45 9.89
C GLY A 98 11.19 -1.84 8.43
N TYR A 99 10.12 -2.08 7.70
CA TYR A 99 10.26 -2.41 6.28
C TYR A 99 10.55 -1.18 5.43
N THR A 100 10.06 -0.03 5.85
CA THR A 100 10.34 1.23 5.17
C THR A 100 10.91 2.22 6.17
N LYS A 101 11.73 3.13 5.69
CA LYS A 101 12.39 4.07 6.60
C LYS A 101 11.81 5.44 6.60
N ALA A 102 11.09 5.81 5.59
CA ALA A 102 10.56 7.16 5.49
C ALA A 102 9.07 7.11 5.28
N ASN A 103 8.40 8.13 5.75
CA ASN A 103 6.97 8.24 5.50
C ASN A 103 6.79 8.66 4.05
N LEU A 104 6.02 7.88 3.33
CA LEU A 104 5.75 8.16 1.94
C LEU A 104 4.48 8.98 1.84
N LYS A 105 4.50 9.97 0.97
CA LYS A 105 3.33 10.79 0.77
C LYS A 105 2.39 10.14 -0.21
N ILE A 106 1.12 10.08 0.15
CA ILE A 106 0.08 9.58 -0.73
C ILE A 106 -0.98 10.67 -0.78
N TYR A 107 -1.18 11.23 -1.94
CA TYR A 107 -2.14 12.32 -2.08
C TYR A 107 -3.54 11.79 -2.23
N LYS A 108 -4.49 12.46 -1.59
CA LYS A 108 -5.88 12.13 -1.79
C LYS A 108 -6.30 12.65 -3.14
N ALA A 109 -7.18 11.91 -3.80
CA ALA A 109 -7.63 12.32 -5.12
C ALA A 109 -8.25 13.71 -5.09
N ALA A 110 -9.08 13.96 -4.11
CA ALA A 110 -9.75 15.24 -4.03
C ALA A 110 -8.79 16.38 -3.78
N GLU A 111 -7.70 16.12 -3.08
CA GLU A 111 -6.74 17.17 -2.79
C GLU A 111 -5.94 17.58 -4.01
N THR A 112 -5.70 16.66 -4.91
CA THR A 112 -4.88 16.99 -6.05
C THR A 112 -5.59 17.89 -7.02
N VAL A 113 -6.87 17.98 -6.89
CA VAL A 113 -7.63 18.80 -7.80
C VAL A 113 -7.59 20.24 -7.49
N LYS A 114 -7.27 20.57 -6.25
CA LYS A 114 -7.26 21.87 -5.88
C LYS A 114 -6.41 22.71 -6.55
N GLU A 115 -5.82 22.83 -7.13
CA GLU A 115 -4.97 23.68 -7.59
C GLU A 115 -5.26 24.45 -8.42
N THR A 116 -5.34 24.84 -8.71
CA THR A 116 -5.59 25.59 -9.48
C THR A 116 -5.30 26.30 -9.85
#